data_8dd64947cb0044a22492521787c1f1de
#
_entry.id   8dd64947cb0044a22492521787c1f1de
#
_cell.length_a   1.000
_cell.length_b   1.000
_cell.length_c   1.000
_cell.angle_alpha   90.00
_cell.angle_beta   90.00
_cell.angle_gamma   90.00
#
_symmetry.space_group_name_H-M   'P 1'
#
loop_
_entity.id
_entity.type
_entity.pdbx_description
1 polymer ?
#
loop_
_entity_poly.entity_id
_entity_poly.type
_entity_poly.pdbx_seq_one_letter_code
_entity_poly.pdbx_strand_id
1 'polypeptide(L)'
;TTVGELNTLIREGRTNDLVNVAEALQEKQIAQIADHIASHDALRVVLIAGPSSSGKTTFSKRLSVQLMACGKKPVSISLDNYFVDRERTPLDETGDYDFEHIEALNLPLFNDQMNRLLVGEEVELPRYDFPTGKSVPSGRRLRLEPDTILILEGNHALNPQLSAKIPDGAKYKIYASALTTISLDDHNYIP
;
A
#
# COMPACT_ATOMS: atom_id res chain seq x y z
N THR A 1 14.62 17.74 -11.75
CA THR A 1 15.27 17.41 -13.05
C THR A 1 14.34 17.78 -14.17
N THR A 2 14.84 18.56 -15.13
CA THR A 2 14.12 18.93 -16.37
C THR A 2 14.41 17.95 -17.49
N VAL A 3 13.57 17.96 -18.53
CA VAL A 3 13.84 17.17 -19.76
C VAL A 3 15.19 17.55 -20.38
N GLY A 4 15.54 18.84 -20.33
CA GLY A 4 16.85 19.32 -20.83
C GLY A 4 18.03 18.74 -20.06
N GLU A 5 17.97 18.74 -18.74
CA GLU A 5 19.00 18.13 -17.87
C GLU A 5 19.11 16.62 -18.11
N LEU A 6 17.95 15.91 -18.21
CA LEU A 6 17.94 14.49 -18.51
C LEU A 6 18.62 14.18 -19.83
N ASN A 7 18.29 14.93 -20.90
CA ASN A 7 18.92 14.78 -22.21
C ASN A 7 20.44 15.04 -22.18
N THR A 8 20.89 15.99 -21.35
CA THR A 8 22.32 16.27 -21.17
C THR A 8 23.02 15.08 -20.51
N LEU A 9 22.46 14.53 -19.43
CA LEU A 9 23.03 13.36 -18.74
C LEU A 9 23.10 12.13 -19.67
N ILE A 10 22.06 11.94 -20.51
CA ILE A 10 22.07 10.86 -21.51
C ILE A 10 23.21 11.03 -22.53
N ARG A 11 23.39 12.25 -23.06
CA ARG A 11 24.47 12.54 -24.03
C ARG A 11 25.85 12.38 -23.42
N GLU A 12 26.02 12.67 -22.15
CA GLU A 12 27.25 12.50 -21.38
C GLU A 12 27.53 11.05 -20.97
N GLY A 13 26.61 10.10 -21.27
CA GLY A 13 26.72 8.70 -20.85
C GLY A 13 26.50 8.46 -19.33
N ARG A 14 25.91 9.40 -18.62
CA ARG A 14 25.74 9.38 -17.15
C ARG A 14 24.36 8.89 -16.71
N THR A 15 23.64 8.16 -17.56
CA THR A 15 22.32 7.64 -17.26
C THR A 15 22.34 6.71 -16.05
N ASN A 16 23.39 5.87 -15.92
CA ASN A 16 23.52 4.96 -14.78
C ASN A 16 23.70 5.71 -13.46
N ASP A 17 24.43 6.83 -13.46
CA ASP A 17 24.57 7.67 -12.25
C ASP A 17 23.20 8.20 -11.81
N LEU A 18 22.39 8.68 -12.77
CA LEU A 18 21.05 9.18 -12.48
C LEU A 18 20.15 8.08 -11.87
N VAL A 19 20.16 6.89 -12.48
CA VAL A 19 19.38 5.74 -11.97
C VAL A 19 19.83 5.37 -10.56
N ASN A 20 21.13 5.22 -10.34
CA ASN A 20 21.67 4.86 -9.03
C ASN A 20 21.33 5.89 -7.94
N VAL A 21 21.39 7.18 -8.27
CA VAL A 21 21.04 8.26 -7.34
C VAL A 21 19.53 8.23 -7.05
N ALA A 22 18.68 8.02 -8.06
CA ALA A 22 17.25 7.94 -7.89
C ALA A 22 16.87 6.74 -7.00
N GLU A 23 17.45 5.57 -7.21
CA GLU A 23 17.23 4.38 -6.39
C GLU A 23 17.70 4.59 -4.95
N ALA A 24 18.89 5.18 -4.76
CA ALA A 24 19.42 5.48 -3.43
C ALA A 24 18.53 6.49 -2.67
N LEU A 25 18.01 7.50 -3.35
CA LEU A 25 17.05 8.46 -2.77
C LEU A 25 15.76 7.79 -2.36
N GLN A 26 15.21 6.91 -3.20
CA GLN A 26 14.01 6.15 -2.89
C GLN A 26 14.22 5.27 -1.65
N GLU A 27 15.34 4.54 -1.59
CA GLU A 27 15.65 3.67 -0.45
C GLU A 27 15.81 4.48 0.84
N LYS A 28 16.47 5.64 0.75
CA LYS A 28 16.61 6.56 1.89
C LYS A 28 15.24 7.05 2.39
N GLN A 29 14.33 7.37 1.48
CA GLN A 29 12.96 7.79 1.86
C GLN A 29 12.20 6.65 2.55
N ILE A 30 12.31 5.42 2.04
CA ILE A 30 11.66 4.25 2.66
C ILE A 30 12.21 4.01 4.06
N ALA A 31 13.54 4.11 4.24
CA ALA A 31 14.17 3.99 5.56
C ALA A 31 13.67 5.07 6.54
N GLN A 32 13.58 6.34 6.11
CA GLN A 32 13.04 7.42 6.93
C GLN A 32 11.58 7.19 7.34
N ILE A 33 10.76 6.65 6.45
CA ILE A 33 9.38 6.26 6.76
C ILE A 33 9.36 5.16 7.83
N ALA A 34 10.22 4.14 7.68
CA ALA A 34 10.31 3.04 8.64
C ALA A 34 10.78 3.54 10.02
N ASP A 35 11.79 4.41 10.07
CA ASP A 35 12.27 5.03 11.30
C ASP A 35 11.16 5.83 11.99
N HIS A 36 10.40 6.62 11.22
CA HIS A 36 9.26 7.38 11.74
C HIS A 36 8.21 6.45 12.33
N ILE A 37 7.80 5.40 11.61
CA ILE A 37 6.81 4.43 12.10
C ILE A 37 7.32 3.71 13.36
N ALA A 38 8.58 3.29 13.36
CA ALA A 38 9.17 2.55 14.45
C ALA A 38 9.33 3.37 15.74
N SER A 39 9.53 4.70 15.61
CA SER A 39 9.67 5.63 16.73
C SER A 39 8.34 6.09 17.35
N HIS A 40 7.20 5.71 16.77
CA HIS A 40 5.86 6.08 17.25
C HIS A 40 5.08 4.83 17.64
N ASP A 41 5.09 4.46 18.89
CA ASP A 41 4.44 3.22 19.39
C ASP A 41 2.93 3.16 19.16
N ALA A 42 2.29 4.32 18.98
CA ALA A 42 0.87 4.39 18.62
C ALA A 42 0.58 3.92 17.18
N LEU A 43 1.56 4.03 16.28
CA LEU A 43 1.39 3.62 14.88
C LEU A 43 1.42 2.09 14.78
N ARG A 44 0.31 1.51 14.35
CA ARG A 44 0.11 0.07 14.25
C ARG A 44 -0.27 -0.39 12.84
N VAL A 45 -0.76 0.54 12.02
CA VAL A 45 -1.29 0.25 10.69
C VAL A 45 -0.69 1.19 9.66
N VAL A 46 -0.16 0.64 8.59
CA VAL A 46 0.30 1.38 7.41
C VAL A 46 -0.66 1.11 6.26
N LEU A 47 -1.19 2.16 5.67
CA LEU A 47 -2.13 2.10 4.55
C LEU A 47 -1.42 2.55 3.28
N ILE A 48 -1.29 1.65 2.30
CA ILE A 48 -0.59 1.93 1.04
C ILE A 48 -1.60 1.87 -0.11
N ALA A 49 -1.95 3.04 -0.65
CA ALA A 49 -2.78 3.15 -1.85
C ALA A 49 -1.98 3.59 -3.06
N GLY A 50 -2.56 3.41 -4.23
CA GLY A 50 -2.02 3.84 -5.51
C GLY A 50 -2.68 3.05 -6.65
N PRO A 51 -2.61 3.53 -7.89
CA PRO A 51 -3.23 2.86 -9.02
C PRO A 51 -2.59 1.49 -9.29
N SER A 52 -3.24 0.70 -10.13
CA SER A 52 -2.66 -0.57 -10.59
C SER A 52 -1.28 -0.32 -11.20
N SER A 53 -0.36 -1.24 -11.01
CA SER A 53 1.03 -1.15 -11.49
C SER A 53 1.86 0.05 -10.98
N SER A 54 1.40 0.78 -9.96
CA SER A 54 2.16 1.89 -9.34
C SER A 54 3.35 1.46 -8.47
N GLY A 55 3.57 0.15 -8.30
CA GLY A 55 4.64 -0.38 -7.47
C GLY A 55 4.31 -0.54 -5.98
N LYS A 56 3.02 -0.48 -5.58
CA LYS A 56 2.57 -0.67 -4.19
C LYS A 56 3.21 -1.88 -3.51
N THR A 57 3.12 -3.04 -4.15
CA THR A 57 3.63 -4.30 -3.58
C THR A 57 5.16 -4.31 -3.45
N THR A 58 5.88 -3.72 -4.41
CA THR A 58 7.34 -3.56 -4.33
C THR A 58 7.70 -2.63 -3.17
N PHE A 59 7.02 -1.50 -3.06
CA PHE A 59 7.21 -0.54 -1.97
C PHE A 59 6.91 -1.18 -0.61
N SER A 60 5.78 -1.88 -0.48
CA SER A 60 5.37 -2.60 0.74
C SER A 60 6.45 -3.60 1.20
N LYS A 61 7.02 -4.37 0.25
CA LYS A 61 8.11 -5.32 0.55
C LYS A 61 9.38 -4.62 1.04
N ARG A 62 9.79 -3.53 0.38
CA ARG A 62 10.96 -2.74 0.80
C ARG A 62 10.74 -2.08 2.17
N LEU A 63 9.57 -1.50 2.40
CA LEU A 63 9.20 -0.95 3.70
C LEU A 63 9.21 -2.02 4.80
N SER A 64 8.73 -3.22 4.50
CA SER A 64 8.77 -4.35 5.45
C SER A 64 10.21 -4.69 5.87
N VAL A 65 11.16 -4.70 4.91
CA VAL A 65 12.58 -4.95 5.23
C VAL A 65 13.14 -3.87 6.16
N GLN A 66 12.84 -2.60 5.89
CA GLN A 66 13.29 -1.48 6.72
C GLN A 66 12.65 -1.52 8.12
N LEU A 67 11.37 -1.85 8.22
CA LEU A 67 10.69 -2.03 9.51
C LEU A 67 11.30 -3.17 10.33
N MET A 68 11.67 -4.30 9.67
CA MET A 68 12.39 -5.39 10.35
C MET A 68 13.76 -4.94 10.85
N ALA A 69 14.48 -4.11 10.09
CA ALA A 69 15.75 -3.52 10.51
C ALA A 69 15.58 -2.60 11.75
N CYS A 70 14.41 -1.98 11.90
CA CYS A 70 14.03 -1.20 13.10
C CYS A 70 13.45 -2.06 14.24
N GLY A 71 13.51 -3.40 14.15
CA GLY A 71 13.05 -4.32 15.20
C GLY A 71 11.53 -4.52 15.23
N LYS A 72 10.79 -4.08 14.21
CA LYS A 72 9.34 -4.31 14.10
C LYS A 72 9.05 -5.61 13.34
N LYS A 73 7.83 -6.13 13.52
CA LYS A 73 7.31 -7.31 12.82
C LYS A 73 6.24 -6.90 11.80
N PRO A 74 6.60 -6.58 10.55
CA PRO A 74 5.62 -6.20 9.54
C PRO A 74 4.81 -7.41 9.07
N VAL A 75 3.50 -7.23 8.94
CA VAL A 75 2.57 -8.20 8.35
C VAL A 75 1.81 -7.53 7.22
N SER A 76 2.05 -7.95 5.99
CA SER A 76 1.37 -7.40 4.81
C SER A 76 0.11 -8.19 4.49
N ILE A 77 -0.95 -7.45 4.18
CA ILE A 77 -2.26 -7.93 3.75
C ILE A 77 -2.68 -7.12 2.53
N SER A 78 -2.99 -7.81 1.42
CA SER A 78 -3.66 -7.17 0.28
C SER A 78 -5.15 -7.01 0.57
N LEU A 79 -5.69 -5.83 0.28
CA LEU A 79 -7.14 -5.58 0.37
C LEU A 79 -7.94 -6.42 -0.61
N ASP A 80 -7.33 -6.91 -1.69
CA ASP A 80 -7.97 -7.82 -2.64
C ASP A 80 -8.44 -9.12 -1.98
N ASN A 81 -7.83 -9.51 -0.86
CA ASN A 81 -8.30 -10.65 -0.09
C ASN A 81 -9.68 -10.44 0.57
N TYR A 82 -10.12 -9.19 0.66
CA TYR A 82 -11.42 -8.80 1.21
C TYR A 82 -12.50 -8.59 0.15
N PHE A 83 -12.25 -8.93 -1.12
CA PHE A 83 -13.32 -8.88 -2.12
C PHE A 83 -14.51 -9.73 -1.71
N VAL A 84 -15.70 -9.23 -1.99
CA VAL A 84 -16.94 -10.02 -1.92
C VAL A 84 -16.94 -11.08 -3.01
N ASP A 85 -17.80 -12.09 -2.93
CA ASP A 85 -18.00 -13.02 -4.04
C ASP A 85 -18.28 -12.27 -5.34
N ARG A 86 -17.72 -12.75 -6.47
CA ARG A 86 -17.81 -12.08 -7.78
C ARG A 86 -19.23 -11.68 -8.15
N GLU A 87 -20.19 -12.56 -7.89
CA GLU A 87 -21.62 -12.31 -8.17
C GLU A 87 -22.21 -11.12 -7.39
N ARG A 88 -21.55 -10.67 -6.32
CA ARG A 88 -21.92 -9.55 -5.48
C ARG A 88 -21.11 -8.29 -5.78
N THR A 89 -20.10 -8.39 -6.64
CA THR A 89 -19.30 -7.24 -7.07
C THR A 89 -20.17 -6.29 -7.89
N PRO A 90 -20.13 -4.97 -7.66
CA PRO A 90 -20.83 -4.00 -8.50
C PRO A 90 -20.46 -4.15 -9.97
N LEU A 91 -21.36 -3.76 -10.85
CA LEU A 91 -21.09 -3.71 -12.28
C LEU A 91 -20.74 -2.28 -12.69
N ASP A 92 -19.83 -2.14 -13.64
CA ASP A 92 -19.51 -0.87 -14.28
C ASP A 92 -20.56 -0.47 -15.33
N GLU A 93 -20.33 0.65 -16.01
CA GLU A 93 -21.24 1.17 -17.04
C GLU A 93 -21.36 0.24 -18.26
N THR A 94 -20.42 -0.67 -18.47
CA THR A 94 -20.42 -1.66 -19.57
C THR A 94 -21.06 -2.98 -19.18
N GLY A 95 -21.36 -3.17 -17.89
CA GLY A 95 -21.94 -4.40 -17.34
C GLY A 95 -20.88 -5.43 -16.92
N ASP A 96 -19.62 -5.05 -16.86
CA ASP A 96 -18.54 -5.88 -16.34
C ASP A 96 -18.37 -5.68 -14.82
N TYR A 97 -17.78 -6.65 -14.13
CA TYR A 97 -17.54 -6.56 -12.68
C TYR A 97 -16.51 -5.48 -12.35
N ASP A 98 -16.93 -4.46 -11.59
CA ASP A 98 -16.07 -3.36 -11.16
C ASP A 98 -15.37 -3.67 -9.82
N PHE A 99 -14.19 -4.26 -9.89
CA PHE A 99 -13.34 -4.51 -8.74
C PHE A 99 -12.65 -3.24 -8.20
N GLU A 100 -12.75 -2.12 -8.92
CA GLU A 100 -12.24 -0.84 -8.45
C GLU A 100 -13.27 -0.05 -7.64
N HIS A 101 -14.53 -0.51 -7.60
CA HIS A 101 -15.54 0.09 -6.76
C HIS A 101 -15.33 -0.31 -5.29
N ILE A 102 -15.56 0.62 -4.34
CA ILE A 102 -15.35 0.36 -2.90
C ILE A 102 -16.24 -0.78 -2.37
N GLU A 103 -17.43 -0.95 -2.91
CA GLU A 103 -18.37 -2.01 -2.52
C GLU A 103 -17.97 -3.40 -3.05
N ALA A 104 -16.93 -3.48 -3.89
CA ALA A 104 -16.29 -4.76 -4.20
C ALA A 104 -15.59 -5.36 -2.97
N LEU A 105 -15.30 -4.53 -1.95
CA LEU A 105 -14.71 -4.97 -0.68
C LEU A 105 -15.79 -5.29 0.36
N ASN A 106 -15.58 -6.36 1.11
CA ASN A 106 -16.38 -6.69 2.28
C ASN A 106 -16.00 -5.78 3.46
N LEU A 107 -16.47 -4.53 3.41
CA LEU A 107 -16.16 -3.52 4.43
C LEU A 107 -16.61 -3.93 5.84
N PRO A 108 -17.78 -4.57 6.05
CA PRO A 108 -18.17 -5.06 7.37
C PRO A 108 -17.15 -6.05 7.95
N LEU A 109 -16.72 -7.05 7.17
CA LEU A 109 -15.72 -8.04 7.61
C LEU A 109 -14.37 -7.37 7.88
N PHE A 110 -13.92 -6.50 6.97
CA PHE A 110 -12.67 -5.76 7.14
C PHE A 110 -12.67 -4.96 8.44
N ASN A 111 -13.70 -4.17 8.68
CA ASN A 111 -13.80 -3.32 9.86
C ASN A 111 -13.90 -4.13 11.16
N ASP A 112 -14.65 -5.26 11.16
CA ASP A 112 -14.71 -6.15 12.31
C ASP A 112 -13.32 -6.71 12.64
N GLN A 113 -12.63 -7.26 11.65
CA GLN A 113 -11.30 -7.84 11.83
C GLN A 113 -10.26 -6.80 12.26
N MET A 114 -10.29 -5.59 11.69
CA MET A 114 -9.37 -4.51 12.11
C MET A 114 -9.60 -4.11 13.57
N ASN A 115 -10.85 -3.95 13.98
CA ASN A 115 -11.15 -3.63 15.37
C ASN A 115 -10.65 -4.71 16.34
N ARG A 116 -10.91 -5.98 16.03
CA ARG A 116 -10.47 -7.12 16.84
C ARG A 116 -8.94 -7.23 16.89
N LEU A 117 -8.26 -7.06 15.77
CA LEU A 117 -6.79 -7.04 15.71
C LEU A 117 -6.21 -5.92 16.58
N LEU A 118 -6.76 -4.72 16.51
CA LEU A 118 -6.25 -3.56 17.27
C LEU A 118 -6.41 -3.72 18.79
N VAL A 119 -7.39 -4.51 19.25
CA VAL A 119 -7.52 -4.87 20.67
C VAL A 119 -6.77 -6.16 21.06
N GLY A 120 -5.99 -6.72 20.13
CA GLY A 120 -5.13 -7.89 20.38
C GLY A 120 -5.84 -9.23 20.28
N GLU A 121 -7.03 -9.27 19.68
CA GLU A 121 -7.70 -10.53 19.38
C GLU A 121 -7.08 -11.23 18.16
N GLU A 122 -7.24 -12.54 18.09
CA GLU A 122 -6.87 -13.33 16.92
C GLU A 122 -8.03 -13.35 15.91
N VAL A 123 -7.72 -13.18 14.62
CA VAL A 123 -8.68 -13.30 13.53
C VAL A 123 -8.14 -14.26 12.46
N GLU A 124 -9.03 -14.95 11.76
CA GLU A 124 -8.69 -15.68 10.56
C GLU A 124 -8.89 -14.78 9.34
N LEU A 125 -7.80 -14.52 8.59
CA LEU A 125 -7.84 -13.66 7.42
C LEU A 125 -8.60 -14.34 6.27
N PRO A 126 -9.39 -13.59 5.48
CA PRO A 126 -9.98 -14.12 4.26
C PRO A 126 -8.92 -14.22 3.15
N ARG A 127 -9.26 -14.96 2.11
CA ARG A 127 -8.56 -15.02 0.83
C ARG A 127 -9.58 -14.97 -0.30
N TYR A 128 -9.32 -14.13 -1.28
CA TYR A 128 -10.11 -14.16 -2.50
C TYR A 128 -9.50 -15.15 -3.49
N ASP A 129 -10.32 -16.08 -3.96
CA ASP A 129 -9.93 -17.08 -4.96
C ASP A 129 -10.35 -16.58 -6.34
N PHE A 130 -9.41 -15.98 -7.08
CA PHE A 130 -9.66 -15.36 -8.39
C PHE A 130 -10.24 -16.34 -9.43
N PRO A 131 -9.75 -17.59 -9.54
CA PRO A 131 -10.33 -18.56 -10.46
C PRO A 131 -11.82 -18.81 -10.22
N THR A 132 -12.21 -19.06 -8.98
CA THR A 132 -13.62 -19.34 -8.63
C THR A 132 -14.45 -18.10 -8.39
N GLY A 133 -13.81 -16.96 -8.15
CA GLY A 133 -14.48 -15.69 -7.81
C GLY A 133 -15.13 -15.71 -6.42
N LYS A 134 -14.58 -16.46 -5.48
CA LYS A 134 -15.16 -16.63 -4.14
C LYS A 134 -14.23 -16.13 -3.04
N SER A 135 -14.84 -15.53 -2.03
CA SER A 135 -14.17 -15.24 -0.76
C SER A 135 -14.18 -16.50 0.11
N VAL A 136 -13.01 -16.94 0.51
CA VAL A 136 -12.84 -18.20 1.28
C VAL A 136 -11.97 -17.95 2.52
N PRO A 137 -12.11 -18.73 3.59
CA PRO A 137 -11.15 -18.73 4.69
C PRO A 137 -9.75 -19.05 4.17
N SER A 138 -8.74 -18.32 4.62
CA SER A 138 -7.36 -18.56 4.18
C SER A 138 -6.64 -19.64 5.01
N GLY A 139 -7.17 -19.99 6.17
CA GLY A 139 -6.48 -20.76 7.19
C GLY A 139 -5.37 -19.98 7.93
N ARG A 140 -5.08 -18.73 7.50
CA ARG A 140 -4.08 -17.89 8.13
C ARG A 140 -4.68 -17.12 9.28
N ARG A 141 -4.24 -17.41 10.50
CA ARG A 141 -4.60 -16.67 11.70
C ARG A 141 -3.59 -15.59 11.99
N LEU A 142 -4.06 -14.45 12.42
CA LEU A 142 -3.25 -13.29 12.77
C LEU A 142 -3.69 -12.73 14.11
N ARG A 143 -2.69 -12.40 14.94
CA ARG A 143 -2.82 -11.60 16.14
C ARG A 143 -1.73 -10.52 16.12
N LEU A 144 -2.07 -9.29 16.47
CA LEU A 144 -1.09 -8.22 16.54
C LEU A 144 -0.38 -8.28 17.91
N GLU A 145 0.93 -8.54 17.88
CA GLU A 145 1.80 -8.38 19.03
C GLU A 145 2.22 -6.90 19.19
N PRO A 146 2.78 -6.47 20.32
CA PRO A 146 3.17 -5.07 20.54
C PRO A 146 4.08 -4.47 19.47
N ASP A 147 4.99 -5.28 18.89
CA ASP A 147 5.95 -4.90 17.85
C ASP A 147 5.43 -5.15 16.42
N THR A 148 4.21 -5.64 16.25
CA THR A 148 3.63 -5.91 14.93
C THR A 148 3.13 -4.63 14.29
N ILE A 149 3.54 -4.39 13.03
CA ILE A 149 3.01 -3.36 12.15
C ILE A 149 2.22 -4.02 11.02
N LEU A 150 0.94 -3.70 10.93
CA LEU A 150 0.08 -4.18 9.86
C LEU A 150 0.21 -3.28 8.63
N ILE A 151 0.55 -3.84 7.49
CA ILE A 151 0.63 -3.13 6.21
C ILE A 151 -0.54 -3.57 5.34
N LEU A 152 -1.43 -2.65 5.05
CA LEU A 152 -2.60 -2.85 4.20
C LEU A 152 -2.35 -2.19 2.84
N GLU A 153 -2.33 -2.96 1.77
CA GLU A 153 -2.14 -2.44 0.41
C GLU A 153 -3.36 -2.68 -0.46
N GLY A 154 -3.69 -1.71 -1.28
CA GLY A 154 -4.78 -1.80 -2.26
C GLY A 154 -5.23 -0.43 -2.74
N ASN A 155 -6.01 -0.40 -3.82
CA ASN A 155 -6.47 0.86 -4.42
C ASN A 155 -7.27 1.72 -3.42
N HIS A 156 -8.05 1.08 -2.55
CA HIS A 156 -8.89 1.75 -1.56
C HIS A 156 -8.24 1.97 -0.19
N ALA A 157 -6.95 1.65 0.00
CA ALA A 157 -6.32 1.73 1.32
C ALA A 157 -6.44 3.11 1.98
N LEU A 158 -6.49 4.20 1.22
CA LEU A 158 -6.67 5.56 1.73
C LEU A 158 -8.13 6.04 1.71
N ASN A 159 -9.08 5.21 1.26
CA ASN A 159 -10.49 5.58 1.27
C ASN A 159 -10.97 5.76 2.73
N PRO A 160 -11.59 6.91 3.07
CA PRO A 160 -12.08 7.15 4.42
C PRO A 160 -13.08 6.10 4.92
N GLN A 161 -13.92 5.54 4.04
CA GLN A 161 -14.89 4.51 4.39
C GLN A 161 -14.22 3.22 4.86
N LEU A 162 -13.06 2.86 4.29
CA LEU A 162 -12.29 1.70 4.70
C LEU A 162 -11.64 1.92 6.07
N SER A 163 -11.00 3.08 6.27
CA SER A 163 -10.15 3.34 7.43
C SER A 163 -10.79 4.15 8.54
N ALA A 164 -12.11 4.45 8.44
CA ALA A 164 -12.82 5.30 9.41
C ALA A 164 -12.75 4.77 10.85
N LYS A 165 -12.72 3.47 11.03
CA LYS A 165 -12.70 2.82 12.36
C LYS A 165 -11.29 2.63 12.93
N ILE A 166 -10.25 2.86 12.14
CA ILE A 166 -8.87 2.86 12.63
C ILE A 166 -8.56 4.25 13.16
N PRO A 167 -8.16 4.41 14.43
CA PRO A 167 -7.83 5.72 14.99
C PRO A 167 -6.75 6.43 14.16
N ASP A 168 -6.85 7.74 13.97
CA ASP A 168 -5.89 8.50 13.15
C ASP A 168 -4.45 8.40 13.68
N GLY A 169 -4.29 8.42 14.99
CA GLY A 169 -2.98 8.23 15.62
C GLY A 169 -2.38 6.83 15.48
N ALA A 170 -3.18 5.83 15.08
CA ALA A 170 -2.72 4.45 14.91
C ALA A 170 -2.38 4.11 13.44
N LYS A 171 -2.65 5.02 12.48
CA LYS A 171 -2.46 4.77 11.05
C LYS A 171 -1.50 5.73 10.39
N TYR A 172 -0.65 5.20 9.52
CA TYR A 172 0.25 5.94 8.63
C TYR A 172 -0.19 5.73 7.18
N LYS A 173 -0.35 6.82 6.43
CA LYS A 173 -0.91 6.81 5.08
C LYS A 173 0.16 7.06 4.04
N ILE A 174 0.22 6.22 3.02
CA ILE A 174 1.18 6.31 1.91
C ILE A 174 0.42 6.22 0.59
N TYR A 175 0.69 7.15 -0.31
CA TYR A 175 0.23 7.08 -1.69
C TYR A 175 1.42 6.76 -2.60
N ALA A 176 1.36 5.60 -3.26
CA ALA A 176 2.37 5.18 -4.23
C ALA A 176 1.92 5.58 -5.63
N SER A 177 2.77 6.33 -6.33
CA SER A 177 2.52 6.76 -7.71
C SER A 177 3.73 6.48 -8.58
N ALA A 178 3.47 5.99 -9.78
CA ALA A 178 4.50 5.84 -10.83
C ALA A 178 4.65 7.10 -11.68
N LEU A 179 3.90 8.17 -11.39
CA LEU A 179 4.01 9.42 -12.11
C LEU A 179 5.41 10.03 -11.90
N THR A 180 6.05 10.39 -13.01
CA THR A 180 7.36 11.03 -12.96
C THR A 180 7.19 12.50 -12.56
N THR A 181 8.13 13.01 -11.76
CA THR A 181 8.21 14.44 -11.41
C THR A 181 9.20 15.18 -12.30
N ILE A 182 9.32 14.77 -13.58
CA ILE A 182 10.19 15.44 -14.56
C ILE A 182 9.44 16.68 -15.05
N SER A 183 10.09 17.84 -14.95
CA SER A 183 9.58 19.10 -15.49
C SER A 183 10.00 19.25 -16.95
N LEU A 184 9.18 19.90 -17.79
CA LEU A 184 9.58 20.26 -19.16
C LEU A 184 10.75 21.24 -19.15
N ASP A 185 10.65 22.25 -18.30
CA ASP A 185 11.65 23.28 -18.05
C ASP A 185 11.53 23.75 -16.57
N ASP A 186 12.15 24.88 -16.21
CA ASP A 186 12.12 25.41 -14.84
C ASP A 186 10.74 25.93 -14.40
N HIS A 187 9.77 26.04 -15.31
CA HIS A 187 8.44 26.62 -15.04
C HIS A 187 7.29 25.67 -15.37
N ASN A 188 7.47 24.69 -16.28
CA ASN A 188 6.43 23.81 -16.78
C ASN A 188 6.65 22.38 -16.30
N TYR A 189 5.67 21.83 -15.58
CA TYR A 189 5.66 20.44 -15.16
C TYR A 189 4.92 19.57 -16.17
N ILE A 190 5.36 18.34 -16.32
CA ILE A 190 4.59 17.30 -17.00
C ILE A 190 3.56 16.81 -15.99
N PRO A 191 2.25 16.87 -16.28
CA PRO A 191 1.20 16.42 -15.37
C PRO A 191 1.22 14.92 -15.15
#